data_bbbcf9aa20a56368181780ec218b7b1f
#
_entry.id   bbbcf9aa20a56368181780ec218b7b1f
#
_cell.length_a   1.000
_cell.length_b   1.000
_cell.length_c   1.000
_cell.angle_alpha   90.00
_cell.angle_beta   90.00
_cell.angle_gamma   90.00
#
_symmetry.space_group_name_H-M   'P 1'
#
loop_
_entity.id
_entity.type
_entity.pdbx_description
1 polymer ?
#
loop_
_entity_poly.entity_id
_entity_poly.type
_entity_poly.pdbx_seq_one_letter_code
_entity_poly.pdbx_strand_id
1 'polypeptide(L)'
;MKILENGNLRIVTKEHGTTTLTRWKIQPLGLSELEKFHSQCSVDIVFTDLSVLENGKITQINVEANIPNDLKGYCLVKGGWLPPGFGMLKSTVISDRNFVTKLVTAFQNNKPKIKALEGWFDDLSNFGFTIDILQYAMEGNKKNFPTFDEVCSQASEAVDKVKHSIPSVLIEEYAGTTIQDYAWKLLEHLKPTIIKRKAFLTDAAPSIKTSRDTTIIKERWNSIISAARAHSLPTSDISVVLALLTVSGPQKNSPGLGVFKIAHPYPQELAYNACFDISLLELFINFQRIYPDKNYVIATADVAFARLGAILNDLTHESSDGEKTKLSTSIPPELLLNGSIELYEEFKKLTSR
;
A
#
# COMPACT_ATOMS: atom_id res chain seq x y z
N MET A 1 0.06 -21.18 11.77
CA MET A 1 0.92 -21.21 10.57
C MET A 1 2.38 -21.16 11.04
N LYS A 2 3.29 -21.88 10.40
CA LYS A 2 4.73 -21.84 10.75
C LYS A 2 5.58 -21.95 9.48
N ILE A 3 6.53 -21.03 9.33
CA ILE A 3 7.54 -21.12 8.26
C ILE A 3 8.70 -21.94 8.80
N LEU A 4 9.10 -22.96 8.05
CA LEU A 4 10.20 -23.85 8.40
C LEU A 4 11.52 -23.28 7.86
N GLU A 5 12.66 -23.70 8.45
CA GLU A 5 14.01 -23.25 8.07
C GLU A 5 14.34 -23.45 6.57
N ASN A 6 13.75 -24.47 5.94
CA ASN A 6 13.88 -24.72 4.50
C ASN A 6 12.93 -23.85 3.66
N GLY A 7 12.21 -22.89 4.25
CA GLY A 7 11.26 -22.01 3.60
C GLY A 7 9.92 -22.66 3.25
N ASN A 8 9.68 -23.91 3.67
CA ASN A 8 8.37 -24.53 3.53
C ASN A 8 7.37 -23.96 4.51
N LEU A 9 6.10 -23.99 4.18
CA LEU A 9 5.01 -23.48 5.00
C LEU A 9 4.25 -24.64 5.65
N ARG A 10 4.26 -24.72 6.97
CA ARG A 10 3.41 -25.64 7.72
C ARG A 10 2.13 -24.92 8.17
N ILE A 11 1.00 -25.46 7.77
CA ILE A 11 -0.32 -24.98 8.16
C ILE A 11 -1.10 -26.08 8.87
N VAL A 12 -2.03 -25.68 9.72
CA VAL A 12 -2.98 -26.60 10.37
C VAL A 12 -4.38 -26.12 10.02
N THR A 13 -5.15 -26.98 9.38
CA THR A 13 -6.55 -26.69 9.00
C THR A 13 -7.48 -27.73 9.61
N LYS A 14 -8.77 -27.38 9.73
CA LYS A 14 -9.77 -28.31 10.21
C LYS A 14 -10.03 -29.45 9.21
N GLU A 15 -9.88 -29.18 7.94
CA GLU A 15 -10.19 -30.09 6.84
C GLU A 15 -9.06 -31.07 6.52
N HIS A 16 -7.81 -30.58 6.52
CA HIS A 16 -6.64 -31.36 6.09
C HIS A 16 -5.64 -31.64 7.23
N GLY A 17 -5.95 -31.25 8.47
CA GLY A 17 -5.03 -31.39 9.60
C GLY A 17 -3.74 -30.58 9.39
N THR A 18 -2.58 -31.16 9.80
CA THR A 18 -1.27 -30.54 9.60
C THR A 18 -0.74 -30.87 8.22
N THR A 19 -0.52 -29.85 7.41
CA THR A 19 -0.05 -29.97 6.03
C THR A 19 1.20 -29.11 5.82
N THR A 20 2.20 -29.65 5.11
CA THR A 20 3.42 -28.91 4.76
C THR A 20 3.43 -28.59 3.27
N LEU A 21 3.41 -27.31 2.93
CA LEU A 21 3.45 -26.81 1.55
C LEU A 21 4.90 -26.51 1.16
N THR A 22 5.34 -27.04 0.02
CA THR A 22 6.65 -26.77 -0.58
C THR A 22 6.57 -25.69 -1.66
N ARG A 23 5.39 -25.56 -2.27
CA ARG A 23 5.05 -24.51 -3.22
C ARG A 23 3.64 -24.06 -2.96
N TRP A 24 3.40 -22.78 -3.09
CA TRP A 24 2.07 -22.17 -2.96
C TRP A 24 2.05 -20.79 -3.61
N LYS A 25 0.84 -20.36 -3.95
CA LYS A 25 0.50 -18.95 -4.15
C LYS A 25 -0.58 -18.56 -3.16
N ILE A 26 -0.64 -17.30 -2.79
CA ILE A 26 -1.69 -16.75 -1.95
C ILE A 26 -2.52 -15.81 -2.83
N GLN A 27 -3.83 -16.00 -2.83
CA GLN A 27 -4.74 -15.11 -3.52
C GLN A 27 -4.79 -13.77 -2.79
N PRO A 28 -4.50 -12.63 -3.46
CA PRO A 28 -4.67 -11.32 -2.88
C PRO A 28 -6.11 -11.06 -2.46
N LEU A 29 -6.26 -10.28 -1.39
CA LEU A 29 -7.55 -9.95 -0.79
C LEU A 29 -8.01 -8.57 -1.29
N GLY A 30 -9.32 -8.39 -1.40
CA GLY A 30 -9.93 -7.15 -1.82
C GLY A 30 -10.27 -6.19 -0.66
N LEU A 31 -11.06 -5.14 -0.98
CA LEU A 31 -11.44 -4.11 -0.01
C LEU A 31 -12.39 -4.66 1.07
N SER A 32 -13.31 -5.55 0.73
CA SER A 32 -14.27 -6.14 1.69
C SER A 32 -13.57 -6.91 2.80
N GLU A 33 -12.55 -7.71 2.42
CA GLU A 33 -11.74 -8.49 3.35
C GLU A 33 -10.86 -7.57 4.22
N LEU A 34 -10.41 -6.42 3.67
CA LEU A 34 -9.67 -5.42 4.43
C LEU A 34 -10.52 -4.81 5.55
N GLU A 35 -11.78 -4.47 5.26
CA GLU A 35 -12.72 -3.93 6.26
C GLU A 35 -13.04 -4.96 7.36
N LYS A 36 -13.28 -6.22 6.97
CA LYS A 36 -13.46 -7.33 7.92
C LYS A 36 -12.23 -7.48 8.81
N PHE A 37 -11.04 -7.54 8.23
CA PHE A 37 -9.78 -7.65 8.96
C PHE A 37 -9.54 -6.44 9.88
N HIS A 38 -9.82 -5.22 9.39
CA HIS A 38 -9.66 -4.01 10.20
C HIS A 38 -10.51 -4.05 11.47
N SER A 39 -11.74 -4.57 11.40
CA SER A 39 -12.68 -4.63 12.52
C SER A 39 -12.48 -5.84 13.44
N GLN A 40 -12.12 -7.00 12.89
CA GLN A 40 -12.17 -8.29 13.59
C GLN A 40 -10.79 -8.94 13.76
N CYS A 41 -9.73 -8.44 13.12
CA CYS A 41 -8.40 -9.05 13.06
C CYS A 41 -8.40 -10.49 12.51
N SER A 42 -9.45 -10.89 11.79
CA SER A 42 -9.63 -12.20 11.18
C SER A 42 -9.85 -12.06 9.68
N VAL A 43 -9.26 -12.95 8.89
CA VAL A 43 -9.40 -12.99 7.44
C VAL A 43 -9.23 -14.41 6.92
N ASP A 44 -9.96 -14.72 5.86
CA ASP A 44 -9.87 -15.99 5.15
C ASP A 44 -8.78 -15.89 4.06
N ILE A 45 -7.75 -16.71 4.17
CA ILE A 45 -6.64 -16.78 3.23
C ILE A 45 -6.81 -18.01 2.33
N VAL A 46 -6.72 -17.80 1.02
CA VAL A 46 -6.82 -18.83 0.01
C VAL A 46 -5.44 -19.13 -0.56
N PHE A 47 -4.98 -20.36 -0.37
CA PHE A 47 -3.77 -20.87 -0.99
C PHE A 47 -4.12 -21.64 -2.25
N THR A 48 -3.41 -21.35 -3.35
CA THR A 48 -3.54 -21.98 -4.67
C THR A 48 -2.18 -22.44 -5.20
N ASP A 49 -2.16 -23.13 -6.33
CA ASP A 49 -0.92 -23.64 -6.96
C ASP A 49 -0.05 -24.46 -5.98
N LEU A 50 -0.68 -25.34 -5.25
CA LEU A 50 -0.09 -26.05 -4.12
C LEU A 50 0.76 -27.24 -4.55
N SER A 51 1.91 -27.43 -3.87
CA SER A 51 2.62 -28.71 -3.79
C SER A 51 2.77 -29.09 -2.32
N VAL A 52 2.31 -30.27 -1.96
CA VAL A 52 2.37 -30.81 -0.59
C VAL A 52 3.41 -31.92 -0.49
N LEU A 53 4.04 -32.08 0.70
CA LEU A 53 5.00 -33.15 0.94
C LEU A 53 4.34 -34.54 1.05
N GLU A 54 3.05 -34.57 1.40
CA GLU A 54 2.30 -35.80 1.59
C GLU A 54 1.45 -36.12 0.35
N ASN A 55 1.33 -37.39 0.00
CA ASN A 55 0.64 -37.89 -1.21
C ASN A 55 -0.85 -37.47 -1.23
N GLY A 56 -1.16 -36.36 -1.83
CA GLY A 56 -2.54 -35.91 -2.05
C GLY A 56 -2.57 -34.81 -3.11
N LYS A 57 -3.53 -34.88 -4.05
CA LYS A 57 -3.81 -33.78 -5.00
C LYS A 57 -4.70 -32.74 -4.32
N ILE A 58 -4.11 -31.91 -3.45
CA ILE A 58 -4.81 -30.75 -2.91
C ILE A 58 -4.53 -29.58 -3.86
N THR A 59 -5.60 -29.01 -4.43
CA THR A 59 -5.49 -27.91 -5.41
C THR A 59 -5.67 -26.52 -4.75
N GLN A 60 -6.35 -26.47 -3.61
CA GLN A 60 -6.64 -25.26 -2.86
C GLN A 60 -6.79 -25.56 -1.37
N ILE A 61 -6.33 -24.65 -0.53
CA ILE A 61 -6.56 -24.70 0.94
C ILE A 61 -7.03 -23.34 1.41
N ASN A 62 -8.10 -23.34 2.19
CA ASN A 62 -8.62 -22.14 2.85
C ASN A 62 -8.20 -22.14 4.32
N VAL A 63 -7.65 -21.02 4.77
CA VAL A 63 -7.18 -20.84 6.16
C VAL A 63 -7.81 -19.58 6.72
N GLU A 64 -8.59 -19.71 7.80
CA GLU A 64 -8.98 -18.57 8.59
C GLU A 64 -7.78 -18.12 9.45
N ALA A 65 -7.31 -16.90 9.21
CA ALA A 65 -6.16 -16.34 9.89
C ALA A 65 -6.61 -15.28 10.89
N ASN A 66 -6.32 -15.52 12.18
CA ASN A 66 -6.52 -14.55 13.27
C ASN A 66 -5.18 -13.92 13.61
N ILE A 67 -4.98 -12.65 13.26
CA ILE A 67 -3.71 -11.96 13.43
C ILE A 67 -3.73 -11.08 14.69
N PRO A 68 -2.71 -11.18 15.56
CA PRO A 68 -2.64 -10.35 16.75
C PRO A 68 -2.67 -8.86 16.42
N ASN A 69 -3.39 -8.07 17.21
CA ASN A 69 -3.49 -6.62 17.06
C ASN A 69 -2.13 -5.90 17.16
N ASP A 70 -1.19 -6.48 17.91
CA ASP A 70 0.13 -5.89 18.14
C ASP A 70 0.94 -5.69 16.85
N LEU A 71 0.71 -6.54 15.84
CA LEU A 71 1.30 -6.39 14.51
C LEU A 71 0.23 -6.12 13.45
N LYS A 72 -0.86 -5.47 13.80
CA LYS A 72 -1.87 -5.07 12.83
C LYS A 72 -1.25 -4.12 11.81
N GLY A 73 -1.20 -4.59 10.59
CA GLY A 73 -0.68 -3.89 9.43
C GLY A 73 -1.22 -4.52 8.16
N TYR A 74 -0.87 -3.96 7.04
CA TYR A 74 -1.35 -4.34 5.73
C TYR A 74 -0.16 -4.38 4.77
N CYS A 75 -0.05 -5.45 4.00
CA CYS A 75 0.88 -5.54 2.89
C CYS A 75 0.13 -5.39 1.58
N LEU A 76 0.32 -4.29 0.87
CA LEU A 76 -0.18 -4.11 -0.49
C LEU A 76 0.65 -4.96 -1.42
N VAL A 77 0.00 -5.86 -2.14
CA VAL A 77 0.60 -6.77 -3.10
C VAL A 77 -0.05 -6.57 -4.47
N LYS A 78 0.52 -7.11 -5.54
CA LYS A 78 -0.11 -7.05 -6.86
C LYS A 78 -1.51 -7.69 -6.82
N GLY A 79 -2.54 -6.93 -7.20
CA GLY A 79 -3.93 -7.36 -7.24
C GLY A 79 -4.69 -7.26 -5.93
N GLY A 80 -4.16 -6.58 -4.88
CA GLY A 80 -4.86 -6.42 -3.62
C GLY A 80 -3.94 -6.22 -2.42
N TRP A 81 -4.26 -6.87 -1.31
CA TRP A 81 -3.48 -6.80 -0.09
C TRP A 81 -3.41 -8.17 0.61
N LEU A 82 -2.48 -8.30 1.56
CA LEU A 82 -2.33 -9.46 2.44
C LEU A 82 -1.97 -8.99 3.87
N PRO A 83 -2.29 -9.78 4.90
CA PRO A 83 -1.72 -9.55 6.24
C PRO A 83 -0.20 -9.67 6.24
N PRO A 84 0.53 -8.98 7.13
CA PRO A 84 2.00 -8.93 7.12
C PRO A 84 2.68 -10.29 7.09
N GLY A 85 2.19 -11.26 7.86
CA GLY A 85 2.75 -12.61 7.91
C GLY A 85 2.71 -13.37 6.58
N PHE A 86 1.84 -12.98 5.67
CA PHE A 86 1.71 -13.58 4.33
C PHE A 86 2.33 -12.69 3.26
N GLY A 87 2.10 -11.37 3.35
CA GLY A 87 2.60 -10.44 2.33
C GLY A 87 4.12 -10.25 2.35
N MET A 88 4.75 -10.40 3.50
CA MET A 88 6.21 -10.25 3.63
C MET A 88 7.01 -11.47 3.15
N LEU A 89 6.37 -12.63 2.96
CA LEU A 89 7.07 -13.86 2.58
C LEU A 89 7.78 -13.72 1.23
N LYS A 90 9.12 -13.90 1.22
CA LYS A 90 9.96 -13.86 0.01
C LYS A 90 9.71 -12.63 -0.85
N SER A 91 9.57 -11.46 -0.20
CA SER A 91 9.27 -10.20 -0.87
C SER A 91 10.32 -9.12 -0.58
N THR A 92 10.33 -8.07 -1.40
CA THR A 92 11.00 -6.80 -1.09
C THR A 92 9.94 -5.86 -0.51
N VAL A 93 10.07 -5.58 0.78
CA VAL A 93 9.08 -4.84 1.57
C VAL A 93 9.44 -3.36 1.58
N ILE A 94 8.72 -2.56 0.81
CA ILE A 94 8.77 -1.09 0.90
C ILE A 94 8.01 -0.72 2.17
N SER A 95 8.69 -0.14 3.14
CA SER A 95 8.12 0.09 4.46
C SER A 95 7.94 1.57 4.75
N ASP A 96 6.74 1.96 5.15
CA ASP A 96 6.53 3.27 5.74
C ASP A 96 7.21 3.37 7.12
N ARG A 97 7.43 4.59 7.59
CA ARG A 97 8.07 4.86 8.89
C ARG A 97 7.33 4.20 10.06
N ASN A 98 6.00 4.18 10.00
CA ASN A 98 5.17 3.62 11.05
C ASN A 98 5.32 2.10 11.11
N PHE A 99 5.40 1.44 9.96
CA PHE A 99 5.58 0.00 9.90
C PHE A 99 6.98 -0.41 10.36
N VAL A 100 8.05 0.29 9.93
CA VAL A 100 9.41 0.06 10.45
C VAL A 100 9.44 0.20 11.97
N THR A 101 8.81 1.24 12.52
CA THR A 101 8.73 1.43 13.98
C THR A 101 8.02 0.26 14.67
N LYS A 102 6.91 -0.23 14.10
CA LYS A 102 6.21 -1.41 14.63
C LYS A 102 7.08 -2.67 14.59
N LEU A 103 7.76 -2.94 13.48
CA LEU A 103 8.65 -4.08 13.35
C LEU A 103 9.75 -4.05 14.43
N VAL A 104 10.43 -2.92 14.54
CA VAL A 104 11.53 -2.72 15.47
C VAL A 104 11.06 -2.84 16.93
N THR A 105 9.85 -2.39 17.23
CA THR A 105 9.26 -2.52 18.57
C THR A 105 8.83 -3.95 18.86
N ALA A 106 8.31 -4.67 17.86
CA ALA A 106 7.76 -6.00 18.03
C ALA A 106 8.81 -7.12 18.06
N PHE A 107 10.03 -6.88 17.51
CA PHE A 107 11.06 -7.91 17.37
C PHE A 107 12.40 -7.53 18.01
N GLN A 108 13.17 -8.54 18.38
CA GLN A 108 14.57 -8.46 18.82
C GLN A 108 15.31 -9.73 18.43
N ASN A 109 16.48 -9.59 17.79
CA ASN A 109 17.26 -10.73 17.29
C ASN A 109 16.40 -11.71 16.49
N ASN A 110 15.59 -11.19 15.56
CA ASN A 110 14.61 -11.89 14.70
C ASN A 110 13.40 -12.52 15.43
N LYS A 111 13.36 -12.49 16.75
CA LYS A 111 12.32 -13.14 17.55
C LYS A 111 11.31 -12.12 18.08
N PRO A 112 10.03 -12.51 18.22
CA PRO A 112 9.03 -11.63 18.80
C PRO A 112 9.34 -11.29 20.24
N LYS A 113 9.20 -10.02 20.61
CA LYS A 113 9.18 -9.54 22.01
C LYS A 113 7.81 -9.72 22.66
N ILE A 114 6.77 -9.81 21.81
CA ILE A 114 5.37 -9.82 22.22
C ILE A 114 4.88 -11.25 22.10
N LYS A 115 4.44 -11.84 23.23
CA LYS A 115 3.98 -13.23 23.30
C LYS A 115 2.85 -13.55 22.30
N ALA A 116 1.96 -12.59 22.03
CA ALA A 116 0.87 -12.77 21.07
C ALA A 116 1.35 -13.02 19.63
N LEU A 117 2.60 -12.70 19.29
CA LEU A 117 3.19 -12.93 17.98
C LEU A 117 3.85 -14.30 17.84
N GLU A 118 4.05 -15.03 18.96
CA GLU A 118 4.58 -16.39 18.94
C GLU A 118 3.62 -17.33 18.17
N GLY A 119 4.18 -18.26 17.43
CA GLY A 119 3.43 -19.16 16.54
C GLY A 119 3.10 -18.58 15.17
N TRP A 120 3.04 -17.23 15.03
CA TRP A 120 2.88 -16.55 13.76
C TRP A 120 4.23 -16.09 13.17
N PHE A 121 5.11 -15.61 14.06
CA PHE A 121 6.38 -14.98 13.70
C PHE A 121 7.50 -15.49 14.62
N ASP A 122 7.61 -16.81 14.79
CA ASP A 122 8.59 -17.41 15.72
C ASP A 122 10.03 -16.97 15.43
N ASP A 123 10.36 -16.85 14.13
CA ASP A 123 11.65 -16.35 13.67
C ASP A 123 11.52 -15.68 12.29
N LEU A 124 11.76 -14.38 12.23
CA LEU A 124 11.70 -13.63 10.97
C LEU A 124 12.80 -13.99 9.98
N SER A 125 13.89 -14.63 10.42
CA SER A 125 14.94 -15.11 9.51
C SER A 125 14.42 -16.10 8.46
N ASN A 126 13.36 -16.84 8.80
CA ASN A 126 12.75 -17.83 7.92
C ASN A 126 11.83 -17.22 6.84
N PHE A 127 11.51 -15.93 6.93
CA PHE A 127 10.61 -15.26 5.97
C PHE A 127 11.28 -14.96 4.63
N GLY A 128 12.62 -14.81 4.61
CA GLY A 128 13.37 -14.56 3.38
C GLY A 128 12.97 -13.25 2.69
N PHE A 129 12.59 -12.23 3.46
CA PHE A 129 12.25 -10.91 2.92
C PHE A 129 13.43 -9.93 2.99
N THR A 130 13.37 -8.93 2.12
CA THR A 130 14.28 -7.78 2.09
C THR A 130 13.49 -6.54 2.50
N ILE A 131 14.07 -5.62 3.27
CA ILE A 131 13.43 -4.33 3.58
C ILE A 131 14.02 -3.25 2.68
N ASP A 132 13.13 -2.53 2.01
CA ASP A 132 13.44 -1.29 1.33
C ASP A 132 13.09 -0.11 2.23
N ILE A 133 14.10 0.68 2.57
CA ILE A 133 13.98 1.85 3.46
C ILE A 133 13.88 3.17 2.71
N LEU A 134 13.73 3.17 1.39
CA LEU A 134 13.65 4.39 0.59
C LEU A 134 12.59 5.36 1.10
N GLN A 135 11.40 4.84 1.37
CA GLN A 135 10.31 5.68 1.86
C GLN A 135 10.65 6.30 3.20
N TYR A 136 11.21 5.52 4.13
CA TYR A 136 11.64 6.04 5.44
C TYR A 136 12.61 7.22 5.29
N ALA A 137 13.55 7.10 4.35
CA ALA A 137 14.56 8.13 4.09
C ALA A 137 13.95 9.38 3.43
N MET A 138 12.99 9.20 2.50
CA MET A 138 12.41 10.30 1.72
C MET A 138 11.28 11.06 2.44
N GLU A 139 10.53 10.43 3.35
CA GLU A 139 9.34 11.02 3.97
C GLU A 139 9.65 12.27 4.81
N GLY A 140 10.82 12.32 5.41
CA GLY A 140 11.22 13.42 6.27
C GLY A 140 10.55 13.40 7.66
N ASN A 141 11.25 13.93 8.66
CA ASN A 141 10.72 14.03 10.03
C ASN A 141 9.78 15.21 10.24
N LYS A 142 9.83 16.23 9.34
CA LYS A 142 9.18 17.53 9.51
C LYS A 142 7.97 17.74 8.61
N LYS A 143 7.48 16.69 7.95
CA LYS A 143 6.35 16.76 7.00
C LYS A 143 6.55 17.80 5.90
N ASN A 144 7.76 17.93 5.44
CA ASN A 144 8.20 18.75 4.31
C ASN A 144 9.35 18.05 3.59
N PHE A 145 9.78 18.56 2.45
CA PHE A 145 10.92 17.98 1.72
C PHE A 145 12.17 18.01 2.58
N PRO A 146 12.80 16.85 2.86
CA PRO A 146 14.07 16.79 3.56
C PRO A 146 15.21 17.34 2.70
N THR A 147 16.28 17.78 3.34
CA THR A 147 17.57 18.04 2.70
C THR A 147 18.30 16.72 2.40
N PHE A 148 19.37 16.78 1.58
CA PHE A 148 20.21 15.60 1.33
C PHE A 148 20.79 15.01 2.63
N ASP A 149 21.28 15.86 3.53
CA ASP A 149 21.83 15.43 4.82
C ASP A 149 20.75 14.76 5.71
N GLU A 150 19.52 15.27 5.68
CA GLU A 150 18.39 14.65 6.37
C GLU A 150 18.05 13.29 5.77
N VAL A 151 18.06 13.14 4.44
CA VAL A 151 17.88 11.84 3.76
C VAL A 151 18.97 10.85 4.17
N CYS A 152 20.24 11.28 4.16
CA CYS A 152 21.36 10.43 4.59
C CYS A 152 21.23 9.98 6.05
N SER A 153 20.90 10.92 6.95
CA SER A 153 20.73 10.64 8.38
C SER A 153 19.57 9.66 8.62
N GLN A 154 18.45 9.85 7.94
CA GLN A 154 17.27 9.00 8.09
C GLN A 154 17.48 7.61 7.51
N ALA A 155 18.18 7.49 6.37
CA ALA A 155 18.53 6.19 5.81
C ALA A 155 19.44 5.40 6.78
N SER A 156 20.46 6.04 7.35
CA SER A 156 21.34 5.40 8.35
C SER A 156 20.57 4.99 9.60
N GLU A 157 19.72 5.88 10.12
CA GLU A 157 18.84 5.58 11.28
C GLU A 157 17.94 4.36 11.03
N ALA A 158 17.32 4.27 9.84
CA ALA A 158 16.46 3.16 9.48
C ALA A 158 17.24 1.84 9.42
N VAL A 159 18.41 1.83 8.78
CA VAL A 159 19.30 0.66 8.70
C VAL A 159 19.65 0.17 10.09
N ASP A 160 20.13 1.07 10.96
CA ASP A 160 20.57 0.74 12.31
C ASP A 160 19.41 0.15 13.14
N LYS A 161 18.24 0.79 13.10
CA LYS A 161 17.05 0.30 13.79
C LYS A 161 16.63 -1.09 13.33
N VAL A 162 16.57 -1.30 12.02
CA VAL A 162 16.17 -2.58 11.43
C VAL A 162 17.19 -3.65 11.78
N LYS A 163 18.48 -3.41 11.56
CA LYS A 163 19.55 -4.38 11.82
C LYS A 163 19.69 -4.72 13.29
N HIS A 164 19.45 -3.76 14.19
CA HIS A 164 19.43 -4.05 15.64
C HIS A 164 18.30 -5.01 16.04
N SER A 165 17.14 -4.88 15.42
CA SER A 165 15.96 -5.68 15.78
C SER A 165 15.84 -6.97 15.01
N ILE A 166 16.23 -6.96 13.73
CA ILE A 166 16.11 -8.07 12.78
C ILE A 166 17.43 -8.22 12.02
N PRO A 167 18.50 -8.73 12.67
CA PRO A 167 19.85 -8.80 12.08
C PRO A 167 19.94 -9.58 10.78
N SER A 168 19.10 -10.61 10.60
CA SER A 168 19.11 -11.47 9.41
C SER A 168 18.46 -10.83 8.18
N VAL A 169 17.64 -9.77 8.34
CA VAL A 169 16.96 -9.17 7.21
C VAL A 169 17.95 -8.47 6.28
N LEU A 170 17.75 -8.63 4.99
CA LEU A 170 18.49 -7.89 3.99
C LEU A 170 17.89 -6.49 3.83
N ILE A 171 18.77 -5.51 3.63
CA ILE A 171 18.34 -4.17 3.17
C ILE A 171 18.47 -4.17 1.66
N GLU A 172 17.48 -3.62 0.95
CA GLU A 172 17.51 -3.51 -0.51
C GLU A 172 18.69 -2.67 -0.96
N GLU A 173 19.38 -3.16 -1.99
CA GLU A 173 20.53 -2.50 -2.60
C GLU A 173 20.21 -2.10 -4.04
N TYR A 174 20.66 -0.93 -4.42
CA TYR A 174 20.45 -0.38 -5.76
C TYR A 174 21.74 -0.42 -6.56
N ALA A 175 21.74 -1.11 -7.70
CA ALA A 175 22.93 -1.31 -8.51
C ALA A 175 23.63 0.01 -8.88
N GLY A 176 24.93 0.11 -8.53
CA GLY A 176 25.78 1.23 -8.91
C GLY A 176 25.53 2.54 -8.14
N THR A 177 24.75 2.53 -7.05
CA THR A 177 24.49 3.73 -6.25
C THR A 177 24.28 3.37 -4.77
N THR A 178 24.46 4.33 -3.87
CA THR A 178 24.07 4.17 -2.47
C THR A 178 22.56 4.35 -2.32
N ILE A 179 21.98 3.80 -1.26
CA ILE A 179 20.56 4.00 -0.95
C ILE A 179 20.23 5.47 -0.72
N GLN A 180 21.17 6.24 -0.14
CA GLN A 180 21.04 7.67 0.11
C GLN A 180 20.95 8.45 -1.21
N ASP A 181 21.88 8.20 -2.13
CA ASP A 181 21.90 8.86 -3.44
C ASP A 181 20.69 8.49 -4.28
N TYR A 182 20.25 7.23 -4.21
CA TYR A 182 19.05 6.78 -4.91
C TYR A 182 17.79 7.44 -4.35
N ALA A 183 17.64 7.46 -3.01
CA ALA A 183 16.53 8.12 -2.34
C ALA A 183 16.47 9.61 -2.68
N TRP A 184 17.62 10.29 -2.68
CA TRP A 184 17.69 11.70 -3.04
C TRP A 184 17.27 11.97 -4.48
N LYS A 185 17.84 11.23 -5.45
CA LYS A 185 17.50 11.38 -6.88
C LYS A 185 16.01 11.11 -7.10
N LEU A 186 15.47 10.11 -6.44
CA LEU A 186 14.05 9.77 -6.54
C LEU A 186 13.17 10.87 -5.95
N LEU A 187 13.52 11.41 -4.79
CA LEU A 187 12.83 12.53 -4.17
C LEU A 187 12.83 13.77 -5.06
N GLU A 188 13.97 14.14 -5.63
CA GLU A 188 14.07 15.28 -6.57
C GLU A 188 13.24 15.05 -7.84
N HIS A 189 13.13 13.80 -8.33
CA HIS A 189 12.27 13.45 -9.45
C HIS A 189 10.77 13.59 -9.10
N LEU A 190 10.35 13.19 -7.91
CA LEU A 190 8.95 13.26 -7.46
C LEU A 190 8.51 14.66 -7.05
N LYS A 191 9.44 15.49 -6.58
CA LYS A 191 9.19 16.82 -6.00
C LYS A 191 8.33 17.74 -6.86
N PRO A 192 8.54 17.87 -8.20
CA PRO A 192 7.69 18.74 -9.03
C PRO A 192 6.22 18.30 -9.03
N THR A 193 5.96 17.00 -9.07
CA THR A 193 4.61 16.43 -9.02
C THR A 193 3.97 16.61 -7.65
N ILE A 194 4.72 16.36 -6.58
CA ILE A 194 4.24 16.58 -5.20
C ILE A 194 3.86 18.04 -4.97
N ILE A 195 4.65 19.00 -5.47
CA ILE A 195 4.35 20.44 -5.37
C ILE A 195 3.02 20.76 -6.07
N LYS A 196 2.78 20.27 -7.29
CA LYS A 196 1.54 20.48 -8.03
C LYS A 196 0.34 19.86 -7.31
N ARG A 197 0.46 18.61 -6.84
CA ARG A 197 -0.57 17.92 -6.06
C ARG A 197 -0.92 18.64 -4.77
N LYS A 198 0.08 19.14 -4.07
CA LYS A 198 -0.07 19.89 -2.84
C LYS A 198 -0.87 21.19 -3.07
N ALA A 199 -0.54 21.94 -4.11
CA ALA A 199 -1.28 23.16 -4.50
C ALA A 199 -2.72 22.81 -4.91
N PHE A 200 -2.89 21.78 -5.74
CA PHE A 200 -4.21 21.27 -6.12
C PHE A 200 -5.06 20.88 -4.91
N LEU A 201 -4.54 20.10 -3.96
CA LEU A 201 -5.29 19.68 -2.79
C LEU A 201 -5.69 20.86 -1.90
N THR A 202 -4.82 21.87 -1.79
CA THR A 202 -5.14 23.10 -1.04
C THR A 202 -6.34 23.83 -1.64
N ASP A 203 -6.38 23.97 -2.97
CA ASP A 203 -7.45 24.67 -3.67
C ASP A 203 -8.73 23.83 -3.77
N ALA A 204 -8.59 22.50 -3.97
CA ALA A 204 -9.73 21.59 -4.10
C ALA A 204 -10.37 21.21 -2.75
N ALA A 205 -9.67 21.37 -1.62
CA ALA A 205 -10.12 20.93 -0.29
C ALA A 205 -11.56 21.36 0.07
N PRO A 206 -12.04 22.61 -0.23
CA PRO A 206 -13.42 23.00 0.05
C PRO A 206 -14.46 22.12 -0.65
N SER A 207 -14.11 21.57 -1.83
CA SER A 207 -14.98 20.74 -2.67
C SER A 207 -14.86 19.24 -2.36
N ILE A 208 -13.81 18.80 -1.64
CA ILE A 208 -13.59 17.38 -1.30
C ILE A 208 -14.41 17.05 -0.05
N LYS A 209 -15.72 16.96 -0.22
CA LYS A 209 -16.69 16.56 0.82
C LYS A 209 -17.65 15.56 0.21
N THR A 210 -18.00 14.52 0.96
CA THR A 210 -18.98 13.54 0.51
C THR A 210 -20.37 14.18 0.31
N SER A 211 -21.11 13.72 -0.68
CA SER A 211 -22.51 14.11 -0.90
C SER A 211 -23.33 12.88 -1.31
N ARG A 212 -24.64 12.94 -1.03
CA ARG A 212 -25.64 11.99 -1.53
C ARG A 212 -26.50 12.57 -2.65
N ASP A 213 -26.35 13.86 -2.93
CA ASP A 213 -27.05 14.55 -3.99
C ASP A 213 -26.19 14.54 -5.27
N THR A 214 -26.73 14.00 -6.34
CA THR A 214 -26.04 13.85 -7.63
C THR A 214 -25.68 15.21 -8.23
N THR A 215 -26.52 16.23 -8.06
CA THR A 215 -26.25 17.59 -8.57
C THR A 215 -25.05 18.18 -7.84
N ILE A 216 -25.04 18.10 -6.50
CA ILE A 216 -23.92 18.56 -5.68
C ILE A 216 -22.64 17.78 -6.00
N ILE A 217 -22.73 16.48 -6.24
CA ILE A 217 -21.56 15.67 -6.65
C ILE A 217 -20.97 16.22 -7.95
N LYS A 218 -21.78 16.45 -8.98
CA LYS A 218 -21.32 16.98 -10.27
C LYS A 218 -20.74 18.39 -10.16
N GLU A 219 -21.34 19.27 -9.37
CA GLU A 219 -20.81 20.61 -9.11
C GLU A 219 -19.42 20.56 -8.45
N ARG A 220 -19.25 19.70 -7.41
CA ARG A 220 -17.96 19.51 -6.74
C ARG A 220 -16.92 18.87 -7.65
N TRP A 221 -17.30 17.88 -8.47
CA TRP A 221 -16.42 17.30 -9.47
C TRP A 221 -15.91 18.35 -10.45
N ASN A 222 -16.77 19.24 -10.95
CA ASN A 222 -16.36 20.33 -11.83
C ASN A 222 -15.37 21.29 -11.15
N SER A 223 -15.59 21.60 -9.87
CA SER A 223 -14.66 22.42 -9.10
C SER A 223 -13.30 21.74 -8.90
N ILE A 224 -13.29 20.44 -8.60
CA ILE A 224 -12.06 19.62 -8.47
C ILE A 224 -11.29 19.58 -9.80
N ILE A 225 -11.97 19.32 -10.92
CA ILE A 225 -11.36 19.31 -12.25
C ILE A 225 -10.80 20.70 -12.63
N SER A 226 -11.50 21.77 -12.26
CA SER A 226 -11.01 23.14 -12.49
C SER A 226 -9.74 23.42 -11.69
N ALA A 227 -9.69 23.02 -10.43
CA ALA A 227 -8.49 23.11 -9.60
C ALA A 227 -7.33 22.26 -10.18
N ALA A 228 -7.59 21.04 -10.62
CA ALA A 228 -6.57 20.19 -11.25
C ALA A 228 -5.94 20.87 -12.50
N ARG A 229 -6.76 21.44 -13.36
CA ARG A 229 -6.29 22.18 -14.55
C ARG A 229 -5.48 23.42 -14.19
N ALA A 230 -5.91 24.18 -13.17
CA ALA A 230 -5.19 25.37 -12.70
C ALA A 230 -3.75 25.03 -12.24
N HIS A 231 -3.54 23.81 -11.70
CA HIS A 231 -2.23 23.33 -11.28
C HIS A 231 -1.53 22.41 -12.29
N SER A 232 -2.03 22.37 -13.54
CA SER A 232 -1.44 21.54 -14.61
C SER A 232 -1.31 20.06 -14.22
N LEU A 233 -2.32 19.53 -13.51
CA LEU A 233 -2.46 18.11 -13.25
C LEU A 233 -3.42 17.48 -14.27
N PRO A 234 -3.09 16.30 -14.82
CA PRO A 234 -4.03 15.56 -15.65
C PRO A 234 -5.22 15.09 -14.80
N THR A 235 -6.39 15.00 -15.39
CA THR A 235 -7.59 14.54 -14.68
C THR A 235 -7.52 13.05 -14.29
N SER A 236 -6.59 12.31 -14.90
CA SER A 236 -6.23 10.93 -14.56
C SER A 236 -5.18 10.83 -13.43
N ASP A 237 -4.67 11.96 -12.90
CA ASP A 237 -3.77 11.91 -11.74
C ASP A 237 -4.46 11.27 -10.54
N ILE A 238 -3.76 10.39 -9.83
CA ILE A 238 -4.33 9.61 -8.71
C ILE A 238 -4.94 10.53 -7.65
N SER A 239 -4.33 11.70 -7.37
CA SER A 239 -4.89 12.65 -6.40
C SER A 239 -6.22 13.24 -6.85
N VAL A 240 -6.38 13.48 -8.15
CA VAL A 240 -7.64 13.98 -8.74
C VAL A 240 -8.70 12.89 -8.72
N VAL A 241 -8.37 11.70 -9.21
CA VAL A 241 -9.24 10.50 -9.19
C VAL A 241 -9.75 10.23 -7.77
N LEU A 242 -8.85 10.22 -6.79
CA LEU A 242 -9.20 9.99 -5.39
C LEU A 242 -10.10 11.11 -4.82
N ALA A 243 -9.86 12.37 -5.20
CA ALA A 243 -10.71 13.49 -4.80
C ALA A 243 -12.15 13.35 -5.35
N LEU A 244 -12.30 12.97 -6.63
CA LEU A 244 -13.60 12.70 -7.24
C LEU A 244 -14.32 11.55 -6.54
N LEU A 245 -13.64 10.42 -6.29
CA LEU A 245 -14.17 9.27 -5.56
C LEU A 245 -14.59 9.65 -4.13
N THR A 246 -13.84 10.53 -3.47
CA THR A 246 -14.18 10.99 -2.13
C THR A 246 -15.52 11.71 -2.09
N VAL A 247 -15.81 12.51 -3.10
CA VAL A 247 -17.09 13.27 -3.17
C VAL A 247 -18.28 12.35 -3.35
N SER A 248 -18.18 11.37 -4.22
CA SER A 248 -19.26 10.44 -4.60
C SER A 248 -19.28 9.12 -3.83
N GLY A 249 -18.25 8.86 -3.04
CA GLY A 249 -18.10 7.61 -2.30
C GLY A 249 -18.92 7.54 -1.02
N PRO A 250 -18.88 6.38 -0.35
CA PRO A 250 -19.54 6.22 0.94
C PRO A 250 -18.92 7.16 1.98
N GLN A 251 -19.75 7.76 2.84
CA GLN A 251 -19.29 8.68 3.90
C GLN A 251 -18.39 7.96 4.92
N LYS A 252 -18.70 6.71 5.20
CA LYS A 252 -17.92 5.89 6.14
C LYS A 252 -16.89 5.08 5.35
N ASN A 253 -15.67 5.06 5.84
CA ASN A 253 -14.55 4.31 5.26
C ASN A 253 -14.11 4.77 3.86
N SER A 254 -14.40 6.03 3.47
CA SER A 254 -13.86 6.58 2.23
C SER A 254 -12.33 6.65 2.30
N PRO A 255 -11.59 5.99 1.41
CA PRO A 255 -10.13 6.02 1.42
C PRO A 255 -9.60 7.43 1.22
N GLY A 256 -10.25 8.24 0.39
CA GLY A 256 -9.84 9.62 0.17
C GLY A 256 -9.95 10.50 1.40
N LEU A 257 -11.01 10.38 2.21
CA LEU A 257 -11.13 11.12 3.46
C LEU A 257 -10.00 10.78 4.44
N GLY A 258 -9.66 9.50 4.54
CA GLY A 258 -8.61 9.04 5.44
C GLY A 258 -7.20 9.44 5.01
N VAL A 259 -6.93 9.45 3.69
CA VAL A 259 -5.64 9.87 3.13
C VAL A 259 -5.51 11.40 3.16
N PHE A 260 -6.51 12.12 2.66
CA PHE A 260 -6.44 13.59 2.59
C PHE A 260 -6.57 14.25 3.95
N LYS A 261 -7.36 13.70 4.89
CA LYS A 261 -7.60 14.27 6.22
C LYS A 261 -8.03 15.75 6.13
N ILE A 262 -9.00 16.02 5.22
CA ILE A 262 -9.44 17.37 4.87
C ILE A 262 -9.85 18.17 6.11
N ALA A 263 -9.30 19.37 6.26
CA ALA A 263 -9.62 20.36 7.27
C ALA A 263 -9.77 21.75 6.63
N HIS A 264 -10.29 22.73 7.35
CA HIS A 264 -10.45 24.10 6.86
C HIS A 264 -9.91 25.10 7.88
N PRO A 265 -8.85 25.88 7.55
CA PRO A 265 -8.04 25.81 6.32
C PRO A 265 -7.29 24.46 6.21
N TYR A 266 -6.96 24.04 4.98
CA TYR A 266 -6.26 22.77 4.78
C TYR A 266 -4.77 22.92 5.11
N PRO A 267 -4.24 22.21 6.14
CA PRO A 267 -2.86 22.36 6.57
C PRO A 267 -1.89 21.83 5.51
N GLN A 268 -0.83 22.59 5.24
CA GLN A 268 0.21 22.23 4.26
C GLN A 268 0.90 20.90 4.56
N GLU A 269 1.01 20.55 5.84
CA GLU A 269 1.59 19.29 6.31
C GLU A 269 0.71 18.08 5.98
N LEU A 270 -0.62 18.23 6.07
CA LEU A 270 -1.56 17.18 5.68
C LEU A 270 -1.58 17.00 4.15
N ALA A 271 -1.53 18.12 3.40
CA ALA A 271 -1.41 18.07 1.95
C ALA A 271 -0.10 17.36 1.52
N TYR A 272 1.02 17.67 2.19
CA TYR A 272 2.30 17.01 1.93
C TYR A 272 2.23 15.49 2.17
N ASN A 273 1.73 15.07 3.33
CA ASN A 273 1.61 13.65 3.66
C ASN A 273 0.75 12.89 2.64
N ALA A 274 -0.45 13.44 2.31
CA ALA A 274 -1.33 12.83 1.32
C ALA A 274 -0.66 12.69 -0.05
N CYS A 275 0.07 13.72 -0.50
CA CYS A 275 0.80 13.67 -1.76
C CYS A 275 1.95 12.66 -1.73
N PHE A 276 2.61 12.51 -0.57
CA PHE A 276 3.69 11.57 -0.40
C PHE A 276 3.18 10.13 -0.43
N ASP A 277 2.10 9.82 0.28
CA ASP A 277 1.43 8.51 0.25
C ASP A 277 1.02 8.12 -1.18
N ILE A 278 0.42 9.06 -1.93
CA ILE A 278 0.06 8.84 -3.33
C ILE A 278 1.28 8.56 -4.20
N SER A 279 2.36 9.32 -4.03
CA SER A 279 3.59 9.13 -4.80
C SER A 279 4.26 7.79 -4.48
N LEU A 280 4.19 7.32 -3.24
CA LEU A 280 4.66 6.00 -2.85
C LEU A 280 3.90 4.89 -3.57
N LEU A 281 2.57 5.01 -3.64
CA LEU A 281 1.75 4.02 -4.34
C LEU A 281 2.07 3.98 -5.83
N GLU A 282 2.31 5.13 -6.47
CA GLU A 282 2.77 5.18 -7.86
C GLU A 282 4.14 4.51 -8.05
N LEU A 283 5.08 4.73 -7.13
CA LEU A 283 6.37 4.06 -7.15
C LEU A 283 6.23 2.55 -7.05
N PHE A 284 5.39 2.09 -6.15
CA PHE A 284 5.12 0.66 -5.98
C PHE A 284 4.57 0.03 -7.26
N ILE A 285 3.57 0.66 -7.88
CA ILE A 285 3.00 0.22 -9.16
C ILE A 285 4.09 0.19 -10.25
N ASN A 286 4.95 1.22 -10.31
CA ASN A 286 6.05 1.26 -11.25
C ASN A 286 7.12 0.18 -10.97
N PHE A 287 7.46 -0.10 -9.71
CA PHE A 287 8.41 -1.14 -9.37
C PHE A 287 7.90 -2.53 -9.76
N GLN A 288 6.63 -2.83 -9.53
CA GLN A 288 6.02 -4.08 -9.99
C GLN A 288 6.06 -4.24 -11.51
N ARG A 289 5.98 -3.14 -12.27
CA ARG A 289 6.07 -3.15 -13.73
C ARG A 289 7.51 -3.30 -14.22
N ILE A 290 8.45 -2.55 -13.64
CA ILE A 290 9.86 -2.52 -14.09
C ILE A 290 10.59 -3.80 -13.68
N TYR A 291 10.22 -4.35 -12.52
CA TYR A 291 10.87 -5.54 -11.94
C TYR A 291 9.83 -6.66 -11.71
N PRO A 292 9.25 -7.24 -12.78
CA PRO A 292 8.15 -8.22 -12.66
C PRO A 292 8.57 -9.50 -11.92
N ASP A 293 9.87 -9.81 -11.90
CA ASP A 293 10.43 -10.98 -11.21
C ASP A 293 10.67 -10.74 -9.72
N LYS A 294 10.66 -9.49 -9.27
CA LYS A 294 10.75 -9.12 -7.86
C LYS A 294 9.34 -8.97 -7.26
N ASN A 295 9.13 -9.63 -6.13
CA ASN A 295 7.88 -9.50 -5.39
C ASN A 295 7.94 -8.26 -4.48
N TYR A 296 7.70 -7.07 -5.04
CA TYR A 296 7.59 -5.85 -4.25
C TYR A 296 6.25 -5.80 -3.53
N VAL A 297 6.28 -5.40 -2.26
CA VAL A 297 5.08 -5.13 -1.44
C VAL A 297 5.25 -3.84 -0.65
N ILE A 298 4.17 -3.11 -0.41
CA ILE A 298 4.18 -2.00 0.57
C ILE A 298 3.64 -2.52 1.88
N ALA A 299 4.39 -2.36 2.96
CA ALA A 299 3.91 -2.65 4.30
C ALA A 299 3.57 -1.34 5.04
N THR A 300 2.33 -1.22 5.48
CA THR A 300 1.83 -0.02 6.17
C THR A 300 0.97 -0.38 7.39
N ALA A 301 0.93 0.53 8.35
CA ALA A 301 -0.01 0.48 9.46
C ALA A 301 -1.21 1.43 9.26
N ASP A 302 -1.21 2.26 8.24
CA ASP A 302 -2.30 3.19 7.91
C ASP A 302 -3.39 2.48 7.10
N VAL A 303 -4.56 2.31 7.72
CA VAL A 303 -5.71 1.65 7.08
C VAL A 303 -6.28 2.46 5.89
N ALA A 304 -6.20 3.79 5.93
CA ALA A 304 -6.69 4.61 4.83
C ALA A 304 -5.79 4.46 3.60
N PHE A 305 -4.48 4.42 3.81
CA PHE A 305 -3.53 4.14 2.74
C PHE A 305 -3.68 2.70 2.21
N ALA A 306 -3.91 1.73 3.10
CA ALA A 306 -4.20 0.35 2.69
C ALA A 306 -5.48 0.23 1.85
N ARG A 307 -6.56 0.95 2.22
CA ARG A 307 -7.79 1.04 1.42
C ARG A 307 -7.52 1.61 0.03
N LEU A 308 -6.78 2.71 -0.02
CA LEU A 308 -6.39 3.33 -1.28
C LEU A 308 -5.63 2.33 -2.17
N GLY A 309 -4.63 1.65 -1.60
CA GLY A 309 -3.85 0.64 -2.31
C GLY A 309 -4.70 -0.55 -2.79
N ALA A 310 -5.60 -1.05 -1.97
CA ALA A 310 -6.50 -2.15 -2.36
C ALA A 310 -7.42 -1.76 -3.52
N ILE A 311 -7.88 -0.51 -3.59
CA ILE A 311 -8.71 0.00 -4.69
C ILE A 311 -7.88 0.20 -5.97
N LEU A 312 -6.71 0.82 -5.85
CA LEU A 312 -5.90 1.18 -7.02
C LEU A 312 -5.08 0.02 -7.58
N ASN A 313 -4.94 -1.06 -6.83
CA ASN A 313 -4.14 -2.22 -7.24
C ASN A 313 -4.81 -3.07 -8.34
N ASP A 314 -6.12 -2.85 -8.59
CA ASP A 314 -6.83 -3.39 -9.75
C ASP A 314 -6.61 -2.54 -11.03
N LEU A 315 -5.74 -1.51 -10.96
CA LEU A 315 -5.42 -0.70 -12.12
C LEU A 315 -4.57 -1.49 -13.10
N THR A 316 -5.17 -1.88 -14.21
CA THR A 316 -4.45 -2.45 -15.34
C THR A 316 -3.73 -1.34 -16.10
N HIS A 317 -2.42 -1.51 -16.28
CA HIS A 317 -1.62 -0.65 -17.13
C HIS A 317 -1.80 -1.08 -18.59
N GLU A 318 -2.53 -0.29 -19.37
CA GLU A 318 -2.45 -0.39 -20.83
C GLU A 318 -1.28 0.47 -21.32
N SER A 319 -0.23 -0.16 -21.86
CA SER A 319 0.83 0.56 -22.54
C SER A 319 0.41 0.80 -24.00
N SER A 320 0.19 2.06 -24.37
CA SER A 320 0.25 2.47 -25.76
C SER A 320 1.59 3.14 -26.03
N ASP A 321 2.38 2.56 -26.92
CA ASP A 321 3.61 3.09 -27.50
C ASP A 321 4.63 3.73 -26.54
N GLY A 322 5.50 2.90 -25.99
CA GLY A 322 6.90 3.22 -25.59
C GLY A 322 7.17 4.25 -24.50
N GLU A 323 6.39 5.31 -24.35
CA GLU A 323 6.75 6.46 -23.51
C GLU A 323 5.69 6.96 -22.52
N LYS A 324 4.43 6.56 -22.64
CA LYS A 324 3.37 7.02 -21.72
C LYS A 324 2.56 5.85 -21.18
N THR A 325 2.69 5.59 -19.89
CA THR A 325 1.82 4.66 -19.17
C THR A 325 0.46 5.32 -18.97
N LYS A 326 -0.56 4.81 -19.64
CA LYS A 326 -1.94 5.20 -19.37
C LYS A 326 -2.48 4.32 -18.24
N LEU A 327 -2.75 4.92 -17.09
CA LEU A 327 -3.47 4.23 -16.01
C LEU A 327 -4.94 4.09 -16.44
N SER A 328 -5.34 2.88 -16.76
CA SER A 328 -6.75 2.53 -16.92
C SER A 328 -7.30 2.16 -15.56
N THR A 329 -8.10 3.07 -14.97
CA THR A 329 -8.75 2.83 -13.69
C THR A 329 -10.06 2.07 -13.92
N SER A 330 -10.07 0.77 -13.77
CA SER A 330 -11.33 0.05 -13.59
C SER A 330 -11.77 0.18 -12.12
N ILE A 331 -12.31 1.34 -11.78
CA ILE A 331 -12.87 1.54 -10.45
C ILE A 331 -14.19 0.79 -10.38
N PRO A 332 -14.37 -0.08 -9.38
CA PRO A 332 -15.64 -0.76 -9.19
C PRO A 332 -16.78 0.25 -9.02
N PRO A 333 -17.91 0.11 -9.74
CA PRO A 333 -19.05 1.02 -9.62
C PRO A 333 -19.55 1.19 -8.19
N GLU A 334 -19.35 0.19 -7.34
CA GLU A 334 -19.76 0.17 -5.93
C GLU A 334 -19.04 1.22 -5.08
N LEU A 335 -17.91 1.74 -5.55
CA LEU A 335 -17.21 2.85 -4.89
C LEU A 335 -17.86 4.20 -5.13
N LEU A 336 -18.78 4.29 -6.10
CA LEU A 336 -19.60 5.45 -6.34
C LEU A 336 -20.95 5.32 -5.62
N LEU A 337 -21.60 6.43 -5.37
CA LEU A 337 -22.85 6.50 -4.65
C LEU A 337 -23.89 5.52 -5.20
N ASN A 338 -24.30 4.54 -4.38
CA ASN A 338 -25.30 3.53 -4.68
C ASN A 338 -25.04 2.73 -5.98
N GLY A 339 -23.79 2.62 -6.44
CA GLY A 339 -23.47 1.97 -7.71
C GLY A 339 -24.08 2.66 -8.94
N SER A 340 -24.28 3.97 -8.89
CA SER A 340 -24.92 4.75 -9.96
C SER A 340 -24.16 4.64 -11.28
N ILE A 341 -24.77 4.03 -12.28
CA ILE A 341 -24.22 3.89 -13.63
C ILE A 341 -23.99 5.28 -14.27
N GLU A 342 -24.90 6.22 -14.04
CA GLU A 342 -24.78 7.59 -14.58
C GLU A 342 -23.54 8.30 -14.01
N LEU A 343 -23.31 8.23 -12.70
CA LEU A 343 -22.12 8.79 -12.08
C LEU A 343 -20.85 8.07 -12.55
N TYR A 344 -20.92 6.76 -12.76
CA TYR A 344 -19.78 5.98 -13.25
C TYR A 344 -19.36 6.39 -14.67
N GLU A 345 -20.31 6.56 -15.57
CA GLU A 345 -20.01 7.03 -16.93
C GLU A 345 -19.49 8.48 -16.95
N GLU A 346 -20.05 9.36 -16.13
CA GLU A 346 -19.53 10.73 -15.99
C GLU A 346 -18.12 10.73 -15.38
N PHE A 347 -17.86 9.93 -14.36
CA PHE A 347 -16.55 9.75 -13.77
C PHE A 347 -15.51 9.30 -14.80
N LYS A 348 -15.82 8.25 -15.59
CA LYS A 348 -14.94 7.78 -16.68
C LYS A 348 -14.64 8.88 -17.68
N LYS A 349 -15.64 9.62 -18.12
CA LYS A 349 -15.49 10.74 -19.06
C LYS A 349 -14.58 11.83 -18.50
N LEU A 350 -14.63 12.12 -17.20
CA LEU A 350 -13.80 13.12 -16.55
C LEU A 350 -12.35 12.66 -16.40
N THR A 351 -12.13 11.38 -16.10
CA THR A 351 -10.79 10.83 -15.81
C THR A 351 -10.05 10.28 -17.04
N SER A 352 -10.71 10.13 -18.18
CA SER A 352 -10.11 9.64 -19.44
C SER A 352 -9.47 10.71 -20.31
N ARG A 353 -9.40 11.97 -19.87
CA ARG A 353 -8.91 13.11 -20.67
C ARG A 353 -7.49 13.53 -20.28
#